data_6af20b6bc0f0221733ebb505d23889a0
#
_entry.id   6af20b6bc0f0221733ebb505d23889a0
#
_cell.length_a   1.000
_cell.length_b   1.000
_cell.length_c   1.000
_cell.angle_alpha   90.00
_cell.angle_beta   90.00
_cell.angle_gamma   90.00
#
_symmetry.space_group_name_H-M   'P 1'
#
loop_
_entity.id
_entity.type
_entity.pdbx_description
1 polymer ?
#
loop_
_entity_poly.entity_id
_entity_poly.type
_entity_poly.pdbx_seq_one_letter_code
_entity_poly.pdbx_strand_id
1 'polypeptide(L)'
;MIKTSINTDYNNDFHDWNAIEHQIKMIAKAGFTNVQWIHDWEGEYLYSKSEMYQARDILRYYGLEANTIHATEGGIRHKTVNGKSVPIAKERCSSARKDYTSSNEYIRLAGVDLLKNRIELCSHIGAKAMVLHMQLPYGIFEKSKEDMEDYYKQVYKSFDEIQEFAKAAGVKIALENLLFTPIRYQLDKYDRMFNRYDEDFVGFCFDSGHASIMSQDNPYLFLEKYTDRLIATHLQDNDSLEKEFLNDEAIVAGADKHR
;
A
#
# COMPACT_ATOMS: atom_id res chain seq x y z
N MET A 1 11.95 21.56 4.02
CA MET A 1 12.35 20.70 5.16
C MET A 1 11.71 19.35 4.94
N ILE A 2 12.47 18.25 5.01
CA ILE A 2 11.94 16.90 4.90
C ILE A 2 11.12 16.60 6.16
N LYS A 3 9.86 16.16 5.99
CA LYS A 3 9.01 15.75 7.10
C LYS A 3 9.21 14.26 7.34
N THR A 4 9.61 13.91 8.55
CA THR A 4 9.73 12.51 8.99
C THR A 4 8.48 12.12 9.75
N SER A 5 7.88 11.01 9.42
CA SER A 5 6.71 10.45 10.10
C SER A 5 6.96 9.04 10.61
N ILE A 6 6.21 8.65 11.63
CA ILE A 6 6.16 7.29 12.15
C ILE A 6 4.78 6.69 11.88
N ASN A 7 4.71 5.38 11.73
CA ASN A 7 3.45 4.66 11.61
C ASN A 7 2.60 4.81 12.88
N THR A 8 1.32 5.06 12.72
CA THR A 8 0.39 5.17 13.86
C THR A 8 0.19 3.84 14.57
N ASP A 9 0.43 2.74 13.90
CA ASP A 9 0.33 1.38 14.40
C ASP A 9 1.74 0.77 14.60
N TYR A 10 2.49 1.29 15.56
CA TYR A 10 3.87 0.86 15.79
C TYR A 10 4.02 -0.43 16.62
N ASN A 11 2.96 -0.94 17.23
CA ASN A 11 2.98 -2.15 18.07
C ASN A 11 1.91 -3.18 17.73
N ASN A 12 1.19 -3.04 16.62
CA ASN A 12 0.14 -3.95 16.15
C ASN A 12 -0.98 -4.23 17.19
N ASP A 13 -1.24 -3.29 18.09
CA ASP A 13 -2.19 -3.44 19.21
C ASP A 13 -3.34 -2.45 19.09
N PHE A 14 -4.01 -2.47 17.93
CA PHE A 14 -5.09 -1.52 17.62
C PHE A 14 -6.34 -2.29 17.23
N HIS A 15 -7.25 -2.40 18.15
CA HIS A 15 -8.53 -3.04 17.89
C HIS A 15 -9.70 -2.11 18.16
N ASP A 16 -9.44 -0.97 18.81
CA ASP A 16 -10.44 0.04 19.12
C ASP A 16 -9.85 1.45 19.16
N TRP A 17 -10.73 2.44 19.20
CA TRP A 17 -10.33 3.85 19.22
C TRP A 17 -9.53 4.27 20.46
N ASN A 18 -9.67 3.59 21.60
CA ASN A 18 -8.87 3.91 22.78
C ASN A 18 -7.41 3.47 22.58
N ALA A 19 -7.20 2.31 21.94
CA ALA A 19 -5.86 1.82 21.59
C ALA A 19 -5.21 2.74 20.55
N ILE A 20 -5.93 3.13 19.49
CA ILE A 20 -5.47 4.06 18.47
C ILE A 20 -5.08 5.41 19.11
N GLU A 21 -5.95 5.99 19.95
CA GLU A 21 -5.65 7.26 20.63
C GLU A 21 -4.44 7.13 21.56
N HIS A 22 -4.30 6.00 22.26
CA HIS A 22 -3.13 5.74 23.11
C HIS A 22 -1.83 5.75 22.31
N GLN A 23 -1.78 5.08 21.16
CA GLN A 23 -0.61 5.04 20.30
C GLN A 23 -0.26 6.46 19.77
N ILE A 24 -1.24 7.20 19.29
CA ILE A 24 -1.07 8.59 18.82
C ILE A 24 -0.53 9.48 19.94
N LYS A 25 -1.05 9.35 21.16
CA LYS A 25 -0.55 10.06 22.34
C LYS A 25 0.92 9.72 22.64
N MET A 26 1.31 8.45 22.53
CA MET A 26 2.70 8.03 22.78
C MET A 26 3.63 8.55 21.69
N ILE A 27 3.21 8.59 20.44
CA ILE A 27 3.95 9.19 19.33
C ILE A 27 4.22 10.68 19.59
N ALA A 28 3.18 11.43 19.99
CA ALA A 28 3.33 12.85 20.34
C ALA A 28 4.28 13.05 21.53
N LYS A 29 4.17 12.22 22.57
CA LYS A 29 5.10 12.26 23.72
C LYS A 29 6.55 11.94 23.37
N ALA A 30 6.77 11.10 22.35
CA ALA A 30 8.10 10.80 21.83
C ALA A 30 8.71 11.96 21.01
N GLY A 31 7.93 13.02 20.76
CA GLY A 31 8.41 14.23 20.07
C GLY A 31 8.23 14.21 18.55
N PHE A 32 7.55 13.22 17.99
CA PHE A 32 7.17 13.26 16.58
C PHE A 32 6.10 14.34 16.35
N THR A 33 6.14 14.94 15.17
CA THR A 33 5.16 15.93 14.72
C THR A 33 4.33 15.43 13.55
N ASN A 34 4.77 14.35 12.92
CA ASN A 34 4.12 13.80 11.73
C ASN A 34 3.97 12.29 11.84
N VAL A 35 2.88 11.80 11.23
CA VAL A 35 2.54 10.36 11.21
C VAL A 35 2.17 9.89 9.81
N GLN A 36 2.32 8.59 9.59
CA GLN A 36 1.62 7.86 8.55
C GLN A 36 0.46 7.10 9.22
N TRP A 37 -0.77 7.37 8.77
CA TRP A 37 -1.93 6.61 9.22
C TRP A 37 -1.92 5.23 8.55
N ILE A 38 -1.89 4.17 9.36
CA ILE A 38 -1.76 2.80 8.83
C ILE A 38 -2.86 1.85 9.34
N HIS A 39 -3.74 2.30 10.23
CA HIS A 39 -4.83 1.44 10.72
C HIS A 39 -5.72 0.95 9.58
N ASP A 40 -6.16 -0.31 9.68
CA ASP A 40 -6.99 -0.98 8.68
C ASP A 40 -6.39 -1.00 7.26
N TRP A 41 -5.06 -1.02 7.13
CA TRP A 41 -4.40 -1.14 5.82
C TRP A 41 -4.57 -2.55 5.22
N GLU A 42 -4.77 -3.57 6.08
CA GLU A 42 -5.18 -4.90 5.67
C GLU A 42 -6.70 -5.06 5.77
N GLY A 43 -7.32 -5.66 4.77
CA GLY A 43 -8.74 -5.98 4.78
C GLY A 43 -9.65 -5.00 4.05
N GLU A 44 -10.94 -5.10 4.30
CA GLU A 44 -12.00 -4.44 3.52
C GLU A 44 -12.81 -3.43 4.34
N TYR A 45 -12.23 -2.90 5.43
CA TYR A 45 -12.91 -1.95 6.31
C TYR A 45 -13.22 -0.64 5.59
N LEU A 46 -14.38 -0.07 5.85
CA LEU A 46 -14.82 1.24 5.35
C LEU A 46 -15.03 2.18 6.53
N TYR A 47 -14.24 3.23 6.60
CA TYR A 47 -14.42 4.30 7.59
C TYR A 47 -15.73 5.05 7.33
N SER A 48 -16.54 5.21 8.36
CA SER A 48 -17.63 6.17 8.34
C SER A 48 -17.09 7.61 8.44
N LYS A 49 -17.88 8.59 8.06
CA LYS A 49 -17.51 10.02 8.22
C LYS A 49 -17.20 10.37 9.68
N SER A 50 -17.96 9.80 10.62
CA SER A 50 -17.74 10.04 12.05
C SER A 50 -16.37 9.55 12.50
N GLU A 51 -15.93 8.39 12.02
CA GLU A 51 -14.61 7.85 12.31
C GLU A 51 -13.49 8.67 11.67
N MET A 52 -13.68 9.15 10.43
CA MET A 52 -12.72 10.05 9.78
C MET A 52 -12.56 11.37 10.57
N TYR A 53 -13.68 11.89 11.12
CA TYR A 53 -13.63 13.07 11.99
C TYR A 53 -12.94 12.76 13.32
N GLN A 54 -13.18 11.60 13.90
CA GLN A 54 -12.51 11.16 15.12
C GLN A 54 -11.00 11.05 14.92
N ALA A 55 -10.54 10.40 13.83
CA ALA A 55 -9.12 10.33 13.48
C ALA A 55 -8.50 11.73 13.36
N ARG A 56 -9.15 12.63 12.62
CA ARG A 56 -8.72 14.03 12.49
C ARG A 56 -8.60 14.74 13.85
N ASP A 57 -9.61 14.60 14.67
CA ASP A 57 -9.71 15.34 15.93
C ASP A 57 -8.70 14.83 16.95
N ILE A 58 -8.44 13.52 16.99
CA ILE A 58 -7.37 12.92 17.80
C ILE A 58 -6.00 13.44 17.35
N LEU A 59 -5.68 13.42 16.05
CA LEU A 59 -4.41 13.93 15.53
C LEU A 59 -4.22 15.42 15.90
N ARG A 60 -5.25 16.24 15.71
CA ARG A 60 -5.22 17.67 16.07
C ARG A 60 -5.04 17.90 17.56
N TYR A 61 -5.71 17.12 18.40
CA TYR A 61 -5.62 17.24 19.87
C TYR A 61 -4.19 17.00 20.37
N TYR A 62 -3.49 16.05 19.77
CA TYR A 62 -2.08 15.75 20.12
C TYR A 62 -1.05 16.53 19.29
N GLY A 63 -1.49 17.43 18.41
CA GLY A 63 -0.60 18.31 17.63
C GLY A 63 0.17 17.56 16.53
N LEU A 64 -0.39 16.47 15.99
CA LEU A 64 0.21 15.68 14.93
C LEU A 64 -0.42 15.99 13.56
N GLU A 65 0.41 15.96 12.52
CA GLU A 65 -0.02 16.03 11.12
C GLU A 65 0.14 14.68 10.44
N ALA A 66 -0.85 14.24 9.66
CA ALA A 66 -0.70 13.08 8.80
C ALA A 66 -0.03 13.49 7.47
N ASN A 67 1.12 12.87 7.13
CA ASN A 67 1.77 13.08 5.83
C ASN A 67 1.15 12.19 4.76
N THR A 68 0.97 10.91 5.10
CA THR A 68 0.46 9.86 4.21
C THR A 68 -0.50 8.97 4.98
N ILE A 69 -1.27 8.20 4.24
CA ILE A 69 -1.91 6.99 4.78
C ILE A 69 -1.38 5.76 4.05
N HIS A 70 -1.40 4.61 4.72
CA HIS A 70 -1.26 3.32 4.05
C HIS A 70 -2.65 2.81 3.69
N ALA A 71 -2.94 2.70 2.40
CA ALA A 71 -4.25 2.25 1.94
C ALA A 71 -4.32 0.74 1.90
N THR A 72 -5.53 0.24 2.02
CA THR A 72 -5.83 -1.16 1.74
C THR A 72 -6.08 -1.37 0.25
N GLU A 73 -5.70 -2.52 -0.23
CA GLU A 73 -5.95 -2.99 -1.61
C GLU A 73 -7.16 -3.95 -1.72
N GLY A 74 -7.91 -4.09 -0.63
CA GLY A 74 -9.03 -5.03 -0.53
C GLY A 74 -8.68 -6.29 0.25
N GLY A 75 -9.43 -7.37 0.02
CA GLY A 75 -9.34 -8.59 0.80
C GLY A 75 -7.92 -9.15 0.94
N ILE A 76 -7.61 -9.60 2.12
CA ILE A 76 -6.30 -10.17 2.47
C ILE A 76 -6.04 -11.44 1.66
N ARG A 77 -4.91 -11.49 0.98
CA ARG A 77 -4.47 -12.61 0.18
C ARG A 77 -3.54 -13.50 0.99
N HIS A 78 -4.12 -14.38 1.77
CA HIS A 78 -3.34 -15.31 2.59
C HIS A 78 -3.59 -16.76 2.21
N LYS A 79 -2.54 -17.55 2.30
CA LYS A 79 -2.53 -19.01 2.16
C LYS A 79 -2.08 -19.62 3.49
N THR A 80 -2.68 -20.69 3.91
CA THR A 80 -2.21 -21.43 5.07
C THR A 80 -1.11 -22.41 4.66
N VAL A 81 0.08 -22.22 5.19
CA VAL A 81 1.23 -23.10 5.01
C VAL A 81 1.68 -23.57 6.39
N ASN A 82 1.67 -24.88 6.62
CA ASN A 82 2.06 -25.48 7.92
C ASN A 82 1.33 -24.87 9.13
N GLY A 83 0.02 -24.55 8.96
CA GLY A 83 -0.80 -23.98 10.02
C GLY A 83 -0.64 -22.47 10.24
N LYS A 84 0.22 -21.79 9.47
CA LYS A 84 0.42 -20.34 9.53
C LYS A 84 -0.18 -19.66 8.30
N SER A 85 -0.71 -18.45 8.50
CA SER A 85 -1.21 -17.60 7.43
C SER A 85 -0.04 -16.88 6.76
N VAL A 86 0.11 -17.05 5.44
CA VAL A 86 1.19 -16.47 4.65
C VAL A 86 0.61 -15.64 3.51
N PRO A 87 1.07 -14.41 3.27
CA PRO A 87 0.62 -13.60 2.15
C PRO A 87 0.84 -14.29 0.81
N ILE A 88 -0.13 -14.21 -0.11
CA ILE A 88 0.00 -14.71 -1.48
C ILE A 88 0.10 -13.52 -2.43
N ALA A 89 1.32 -13.17 -2.83
CA ALA A 89 1.52 -12.18 -3.88
C ALA A 89 1.26 -12.76 -5.28
N LYS A 90 1.42 -14.07 -5.45
CA LYS A 90 1.44 -14.76 -6.75
C LYS A 90 0.07 -14.91 -7.42
N GLU A 91 -0.99 -15.01 -6.65
CA GLU A 91 -2.34 -15.32 -7.13
C GLU A 91 -3.37 -14.29 -6.65
N ARG A 92 -4.49 -14.16 -7.39
CA ARG A 92 -5.62 -13.36 -6.91
C ARG A 92 -6.30 -14.02 -5.72
N CYS A 93 -6.79 -13.22 -4.78
CA CYS A 93 -7.67 -13.72 -3.72
C CYS A 93 -9.06 -14.02 -4.30
N SER A 94 -9.39 -15.29 -4.45
CA SER A 94 -10.69 -15.72 -5.00
C SER A 94 -11.88 -15.39 -4.10
N SER A 95 -11.65 -15.06 -2.82
CA SER A 95 -12.69 -14.73 -1.83
C SER A 95 -12.83 -13.23 -1.57
N ALA A 96 -12.05 -12.38 -2.22
CA ALA A 96 -12.16 -10.93 -2.07
C ALA A 96 -13.52 -10.44 -2.56
N ARG A 97 -14.17 -9.60 -1.75
CA ARG A 97 -15.42 -8.93 -2.10
C ARG A 97 -15.21 -7.51 -2.59
N LYS A 98 -14.04 -6.93 -2.32
CA LYS A 98 -13.61 -5.60 -2.74
C LYS A 98 -12.22 -5.70 -3.36
N ASP A 99 -12.15 -5.75 -4.68
CA ASP A 99 -10.90 -5.85 -5.44
C ASP A 99 -11.01 -5.00 -6.70
N TYR A 100 -10.39 -3.83 -6.69
CA TYR A 100 -10.40 -2.89 -7.81
C TYR A 100 -9.74 -3.44 -9.09
N THR A 101 -9.10 -4.61 -9.01
CA THR A 101 -8.48 -5.30 -10.16
C THR A 101 -9.35 -6.44 -10.71
N SER A 102 -10.55 -6.66 -10.14
CA SER A 102 -11.42 -7.78 -10.49
C SER A 102 -12.04 -7.63 -11.88
N SER A 103 -12.13 -8.73 -12.61
CA SER A 103 -12.95 -8.81 -13.84
C SER A 103 -14.46 -8.85 -13.55
N ASN A 104 -14.87 -9.17 -12.31
CA ASN A 104 -16.25 -9.04 -11.88
C ASN A 104 -16.53 -7.58 -11.53
N GLU A 105 -17.41 -6.93 -12.29
CA GLU A 105 -17.67 -5.49 -12.17
C GLU A 105 -18.20 -5.08 -10.79
N TYR A 106 -19.00 -5.90 -10.11
CA TYR A 106 -19.49 -5.59 -8.75
C TYR A 106 -18.36 -5.61 -7.72
N ILE A 107 -17.46 -6.59 -7.83
CA ILE A 107 -16.29 -6.69 -6.95
C ILE A 107 -15.32 -5.54 -7.23
N ARG A 108 -15.12 -5.20 -8.52
CA ARG A 108 -14.28 -4.08 -8.94
C ARG A 108 -14.79 -2.76 -8.40
N LEU A 109 -16.08 -2.46 -8.57
CA LEU A 109 -16.70 -1.23 -8.07
C LEU A 109 -16.65 -1.14 -6.54
N ALA A 110 -16.86 -2.25 -5.83
CA ALA A 110 -16.68 -2.28 -4.38
C ALA A 110 -15.22 -2.01 -3.96
N GLY A 111 -14.25 -2.43 -4.77
CA GLY A 111 -12.83 -2.07 -4.59
C GLY A 111 -12.57 -0.58 -4.86
N VAL A 112 -13.22 0.00 -5.87
CA VAL A 112 -13.18 1.45 -6.14
C VAL A 112 -13.76 2.25 -4.98
N ASP A 113 -14.87 1.81 -4.39
CA ASP A 113 -15.45 2.45 -3.21
C ASP A 113 -14.49 2.42 -2.02
N LEU A 114 -13.76 1.32 -1.85
CA LEU A 114 -12.74 1.20 -0.82
C LEU A 114 -11.59 2.20 -1.02
N LEU A 115 -11.10 2.37 -2.26
CA LEU A 115 -10.08 3.37 -2.58
C LEU A 115 -10.59 4.79 -2.36
N LYS A 116 -11.82 5.11 -2.79
CA LYS A 116 -12.45 6.41 -2.54
C LYS A 116 -12.58 6.71 -1.05
N ASN A 117 -12.94 5.70 -0.24
CA ASN A 117 -13.00 5.84 1.21
C ASN A 117 -11.65 6.22 1.83
N ARG A 118 -10.55 5.64 1.33
CA ARG A 118 -9.20 6.00 1.78
C ARG A 118 -8.76 7.38 1.31
N ILE A 119 -9.12 7.78 0.11
CA ILE A 119 -8.89 9.15 -0.40
C ILE A 119 -9.67 10.17 0.45
N GLU A 120 -10.91 9.87 0.83
CA GLU A 120 -11.71 10.72 1.70
C GLU A 120 -11.10 10.83 3.09
N LEU A 121 -10.63 9.72 3.67
CA LEU A 121 -9.89 9.72 4.94
C LEU A 121 -8.64 10.61 4.84
N CYS A 122 -7.83 10.48 3.79
CA CYS A 122 -6.67 11.36 3.53
C CYS A 122 -7.07 12.83 3.63
N SER A 123 -8.12 13.21 2.91
CA SER A 123 -8.60 14.59 2.88
C SER A 123 -9.00 15.10 4.26
N HIS A 124 -9.70 14.28 5.06
CA HIS A 124 -10.12 14.66 6.40
C HIS A 124 -9.00 14.80 7.41
N ILE A 125 -8.00 13.91 7.38
CA ILE A 125 -6.85 13.98 8.29
C ILE A 125 -5.71 14.87 7.78
N GLY A 126 -5.81 15.38 6.55
CA GLY A 126 -4.85 16.31 5.95
C GLY A 126 -3.69 15.66 5.20
N ALA A 127 -3.68 14.34 5.05
CA ALA A 127 -2.69 13.61 4.27
C ALA A 127 -2.77 13.96 2.78
N LYS A 128 -1.59 13.99 2.11
CA LYS A 128 -1.48 14.39 0.70
C LYS A 128 -1.19 13.23 -0.24
N ALA A 129 -0.83 12.08 0.31
CA ALA A 129 -0.60 10.88 -0.46
C ALA A 129 -1.19 9.65 0.24
N MET A 130 -1.71 8.77 -0.57
CA MET A 130 -2.21 7.45 -0.21
C MET A 130 -1.25 6.41 -0.77
N VAL A 131 -0.49 5.73 0.11
CA VAL A 131 0.40 4.64 -0.29
C VAL A 131 -0.45 3.41 -0.60
N LEU A 132 -0.17 2.76 -1.72
CA LEU A 132 -0.93 1.61 -2.19
C LEU A 132 0.01 0.48 -2.65
N HIS A 133 -0.16 -0.70 -2.05
CA HIS A 133 0.38 -1.95 -2.56
C HIS A 133 -0.47 -2.42 -3.75
N MET A 134 -0.13 -2.00 -4.96
CA MET A 134 -0.75 -2.54 -6.17
C MET A 134 -0.20 -3.95 -6.40
N GLN A 135 -0.83 -4.95 -5.80
CA GLN A 135 -0.43 -6.35 -5.90
C GLN A 135 -0.54 -6.88 -7.33
N LEU A 136 0.47 -7.62 -7.76
CA LEU A 136 0.55 -8.18 -9.09
C LEU A 136 0.42 -9.70 -9.02
N PRO A 137 -0.64 -10.32 -9.57
CA PRO A 137 -0.79 -11.76 -9.61
C PRO A 137 0.13 -12.38 -10.67
N TYR A 138 1.44 -12.20 -10.50
CA TYR A 138 2.45 -12.57 -11.51
C TYR A 138 2.43 -14.05 -11.89
N GLY A 139 1.98 -14.93 -11.02
CA GLY A 139 1.82 -16.34 -11.36
C GLY A 139 0.73 -16.60 -12.42
N ILE A 140 -0.23 -15.67 -12.57
CA ILE A 140 -1.20 -15.67 -13.68
C ILE A 140 -0.51 -15.07 -14.92
N PHE A 141 0.23 -13.98 -14.76
CA PHE A 141 0.94 -13.30 -15.86
C PHE A 141 1.97 -14.21 -16.55
N GLU A 142 2.64 -15.07 -15.78
CA GLU A 142 3.58 -16.07 -16.31
C GLU A 142 2.91 -17.10 -17.22
N LYS A 143 1.64 -17.40 -17.00
CA LYS A 143 0.88 -18.39 -17.77
C LYS A 143 0.18 -17.78 -18.99
N SER A 144 -0.22 -16.53 -18.91
CA SER A 144 -1.04 -15.89 -19.92
C SER A 144 -0.78 -14.38 -19.98
N LYS A 145 -0.27 -13.94 -21.14
CA LYS A 145 -0.16 -12.52 -21.44
C LYS A 145 -1.53 -11.84 -21.56
N GLU A 146 -2.54 -12.55 -22.02
CA GLU A 146 -3.92 -12.05 -22.15
C GLU A 146 -4.49 -11.73 -20.76
N ASP A 147 -4.30 -12.61 -19.78
CA ASP A 147 -4.74 -12.37 -18.40
C ASP A 147 -4.02 -11.18 -17.76
N MET A 148 -2.73 -10.97 -18.08
CA MET A 148 -1.99 -9.79 -17.66
C MET A 148 -2.61 -8.50 -18.24
N GLU A 149 -2.89 -8.48 -19.53
CA GLU A 149 -3.52 -7.31 -20.16
C GLU A 149 -4.95 -7.07 -19.64
N ASP A 150 -5.71 -8.13 -19.38
CA ASP A 150 -7.05 -7.99 -18.77
C ASP A 150 -6.97 -7.46 -17.34
N TYR A 151 -5.99 -7.90 -16.54
CA TYR A 151 -5.73 -7.33 -15.23
C TYR A 151 -5.48 -5.82 -15.31
N TYR A 152 -4.56 -5.37 -16.16
CA TYR A 152 -4.27 -3.94 -16.29
C TYR A 152 -5.45 -3.13 -16.84
N LYS A 153 -6.27 -3.72 -17.71
CA LYS A 153 -7.52 -3.11 -18.16
C LYS A 153 -8.48 -2.82 -16.99
N GLN A 154 -8.61 -3.75 -16.05
CA GLN A 154 -9.44 -3.52 -14.86
C GLN A 154 -8.82 -2.46 -13.92
N VAL A 155 -7.50 -2.48 -13.74
CA VAL A 155 -6.77 -1.44 -12.99
C VAL A 155 -7.04 -0.08 -13.61
N TYR A 156 -6.89 0.07 -14.91
CA TYR A 156 -7.12 1.35 -15.60
C TYR A 156 -8.55 1.83 -15.44
N LYS A 157 -9.55 0.97 -15.63
CA LYS A 157 -10.96 1.34 -15.37
C LYS A 157 -11.14 1.90 -13.96
N SER A 158 -10.55 1.26 -12.97
CA SER A 158 -10.69 1.64 -11.57
C SER A 158 -9.96 2.95 -11.26
N PHE A 159 -8.75 3.13 -11.80
CA PHE A 159 -7.98 4.36 -11.59
C PHE A 159 -8.60 5.54 -12.34
N ASP A 160 -9.13 5.34 -13.54
CA ASP A 160 -9.86 6.38 -14.28
C ASP A 160 -11.10 6.86 -13.48
N GLU A 161 -11.80 5.96 -12.77
CA GLU A 161 -12.94 6.30 -11.92
C GLU A 161 -12.59 7.06 -10.64
N ILE A 162 -11.36 6.91 -10.12
CA ILE A 162 -10.94 7.62 -8.89
C ILE A 162 -10.13 8.87 -9.17
N GLN A 163 -9.64 9.09 -10.39
CA GLN A 163 -8.70 10.15 -10.74
C GLN A 163 -9.24 11.53 -10.36
N GLU A 164 -10.40 11.89 -10.87
CA GLU A 164 -11.00 13.22 -10.59
C GLU A 164 -11.35 13.38 -9.10
N PHE A 165 -11.78 12.30 -8.45
CA PHE A 165 -12.07 12.30 -7.02
C PHE A 165 -10.80 12.56 -6.19
N ALA A 166 -9.70 11.90 -6.53
CA ALA A 166 -8.42 12.06 -5.86
C ALA A 166 -7.84 13.48 -6.08
N LYS A 167 -7.88 13.97 -7.32
CA LYS A 167 -7.44 15.34 -7.66
C LYS A 167 -8.25 16.39 -6.91
N ALA A 168 -9.57 16.26 -6.87
CA ALA A 168 -10.45 17.17 -6.13
C ALA A 168 -10.18 17.14 -4.62
N ALA A 169 -9.80 15.99 -4.06
CA ALA A 169 -9.41 15.83 -2.66
C ALA A 169 -7.97 16.33 -2.38
N GLY A 170 -7.18 16.64 -3.41
CA GLY A 170 -5.77 17.00 -3.29
C GLY A 170 -4.89 15.85 -2.80
N VAL A 171 -5.22 14.61 -3.18
CA VAL A 171 -4.56 13.38 -2.74
C VAL A 171 -3.96 12.66 -3.93
N LYS A 172 -2.68 12.30 -3.85
CA LYS A 172 -1.98 11.48 -4.84
C LYS A 172 -1.96 10.01 -4.42
N ILE A 173 -1.93 9.11 -5.41
CA ILE A 173 -1.72 7.68 -5.18
C ILE A 173 -0.24 7.38 -5.28
N ALA A 174 0.39 6.92 -4.20
CA ALA A 174 1.79 6.55 -4.16
C ALA A 174 1.93 5.03 -4.30
N LEU A 175 2.29 4.54 -5.48
CA LEU A 175 2.51 3.11 -5.70
C LEU A 175 3.84 2.68 -5.09
N GLU A 176 3.80 1.67 -4.22
CA GLU A 176 4.96 1.17 -3.51
C GLU A 176 5.66 0.03 -4.25
N ASN A 177 7.00 -0.08 -4.13
CA ASN A 177 7.74 -1.27 -4.54
C ASN A 177 7.49 -2.39 -3.54
N LEU A 178 7.18 -3.58 -4.07
CA LEU A 178 6.57 -4.68 -3.32
C LEU A 178 7.60 -5.72 -2.90
N LEU A 179 7.38 -6.34 -1.75
CA LEU A 179 7.96 -7.64 -1.40
C LEU A 179 7.37 -8.75 -2.27
N PHE A 180 8.12 -9.83 -2.41
CA PHE A 180 7.70 -11.10 -3.01
C PHE A 180 7.14 -11.00 -4.44
N THR A 181 7.44 -9.90 -5.13
CA THR A 181 7.01 -9.69 -6.52
C THR A 181 8.25 -9.52 -7.39
N PRO A 182 8.46 -10.34 -8.44
CA PRO A 182 9.65 -10.25 -9.27
C PRO A 182 9.80 -8.85 -9.89
N ILE A 183 11.05 -8.34 -9.87
CA ILE A 183 11.38 -6.97 -10.28
C ILE A 183 10.86 -6.62 -11.66
N ARG A 184 10.95 -7.57 -12.64
CA ARG A 184 10.44 -7.34 -13.99
C ARG A 184 8.98 -6.91 -14.05
N TYR A 185 8.12 -7.49 -13.20
CA TYR A 185 6.70 -7.11 -13.14
C TYR A 185 6.49 -5.79 -12.41
N GLN A 186 7.30 -5.50 -11.41
CA GLN A 186 7.25 -4.20 -10.74
C GLN A 186 7.67 -3.07 -11.67
N LEU A 187 8.72 -3.26 -12.47
CA LEU A 187 9.14 -2.28 -13.48
C LEU A 187 8.05 -2.08 -14.54
N ASP A 188 7.46 -3.17 -15.08
CA ASP A 188 6.33 -3.09 -16.02
C ASP A 188 5.13 -2.33 -15.41
N LYS A 189 4.80 -2.57 -14.14
CA LYS A 189 3.77 -1.84 -13.40
C LYS A 189 4.02 -0.33 -13.44
N TYR A 190 5.22 0.10 -13.04
CA TYR A 190 5.54 1.53 -12.99
C TYR A 190 5.56 2.15 -14.37
N ASP A 191 6.19 1.50 -15.36
CA ASP A 191 6.23 1.99 -16.72
C ASP A 191 4.80 2.16 -17.29
N ARG A 192 3.90 1.20 -17.05
CA ARG A 192 2.49 1.29 -17.48
C ARG A 192 1.73 2.40 -16.77
N MET A 193 1.84 2.49 -15.45
CA MET A 193 1.07 3.45 -14.66
C MET A 193 1.55 4.88 -14.89
N PHE A 194 2.87 5.11 -14.95
CA PHE A 194 3.44 6.43 -15.14
C PHE A 194 3.37 6.94 -16.58
N ASN A 195 3.28 6.05 -17.57
CA ASN A 195 2.99 6.45 -18.96
C ASN A 195 1.51 6.83 -19.16
N ARG A 196 0.60 6.30 -18.34
CA ARG A 196 -0.84 6.57 -18.45
C ARG A 196 -1.30 7.75 -17.62
N TYR A 197 -0.77 7.90 -16.40
CA TYR A 197 -1.23 8.89 -15.43
C TYR A 197 -0.16 9.92 -15.12
N ASP A 198 -0.61 11.19 -15.00
CA ASP A 198 0.24 12.31 -14.67
C ASP A 198 0.75 12.25 -13.22
N GLU A 199 1.81 12.97 -12.93
CA GLU A 199 2.47 13.06 -11.63
C GLU A 199 1.61 13.76 -10.55
N ASP A 200 0.57 14.48 -10.94
CA ASP A 200 -0.39 15.08 -10.02
C ASP A 200 -1.42 14.08 -9.48
N PHE A 201 -1.50 12.88 -10.06
CA PHE A 201 -2.39 11.82 -9.62
C PHE A 201 -1.64 10.58 -9.12
N VAL A 202 -0.70 10.02 -9.90
CA VAL A 202 0.04 8.79 -9.54
C VAL A 202 1.53 9.08 -9.42
N GLY A 203 2.10 8.69 -8.29
CA GLY A 203 3.53 8.79 -8.03
C GLY A 203 4.09 7.51 -7.41
N PHE A 204 5.32 7.60 -6.97
CA PHE A 204 6.12 6.50 -6.43
C PHE A 204 6.29 6.62 -4.93
N CYS A 205 6.10 5.52 -4.19
CA CYS A 205 6.58 5.33 -2.83
C CYS A 205 7.74 4.36 -2.84
N PHE A 206 8.91 4.80 -2.39
CA PHE A 206 10.08 3.96 -2.25
C PHE A 206 10.15 3.35 -0.86
N ASP A 207 10.04 2.02 -0.77
CA ASP A 207 10.33 1.26 0.44
C ASP A 207 11.75 0.68 0.35
N SER A 208 12.61 1.15 1.28
CA SER A 208 14.04 0.76 1.32
C SER A 208 14.24 -0.69 1.73
N GLY A 209 13.40 -1.21 2.63
CA GLY A 209 13.48 -2.60 3.08
C GLY A 209 13.03 -3.58 2.01
N HIS A 210 11.94 -3.28 1.31
CA HIS A 210 11.50 -4.07 0.16
C HIS A 210 12.56 -4.08 -0.95
N ALA A 211 13.16 -2.92 -1.24
CA ALA A 211 14.22 -2.81 -2.24
C ALA A 211 15.47 -3.60 -1.85
N SER A 212 15.89 -3.52 -0.58
CA SER A 212 17.04 -4.27 -0.06
C SER A 212 16.87 -5.79 -0.22
N ILE A 213 15.66 -6.29 0.03
CA ILE A 213 15.34 -7.72 -0.11
C ILE A 213 15.23 -8.14 -1.58
N MET A 214 14.47 -7.40 -2.37
CA MET A 214 14.12 -7.81 -3.73
C MET A 214 15.16 -7.45 -4.78
N SER A 215 15.97 -6.43 -4.55
CA SER A 215 16.95 -5.87 -5.48
C SER A 215 18.35 -5.87 -4.90
N GLN A 216 18.79 -6.99 -4.31
CA GLN A 216 20.07 -7.09 -3.58
C GLN A 216 21.28 -6.64 -4.41
N ASP A 217 21.27 -6.83 -5.73
CA ASP A 217 22.37 -6.41 -6.63
C ASP A 217 22.35 -4.87 -6.86
N ASN A 218 21.19 -4.23 -6.78
CA ASN A 218 21.02 -2.77 -6.84
C ASN A 218 19.78 -2.31 -6.05
N PRO A 219 19.88 -2.06 -4.74
CA PRO A 219 18.75 -1.59 -3.93
C PRO A 219 18.17 -0.24 -4.39
N TYR A 220 18.94 0.54 -5.14
CA TYR A 220 18.53 1.86 -5.65
C TYR A 220 17.86 1.84 -7.03
N LEU A 221 17.71 0.66 -7.65
CA LEU A 221 17.17 0.49 -9.00
C LEU A 221 15.87 1.29 -9.26
N PHE A 222 14.92 1.20 -8.32
CA PHE A 222 13.64 1.92 -8.46
C PHE A 222 13.80 3.43 -8.29
N LEU A 223 14.66 3.88 -7.39
CA LEU A 223 14.97 5.32 -7.23
C LEU A 223 15.66 5.86 -8.47
N GLU A 224 16.67 5.17 -8.99
CA GLU A 224 17.38 5.59 -10.21
C GLU A 224 16.44 5.76 -11.39
N LYS A 225 15.40 4.90 -11.49
CA LYS A 225 14.48 4.92 -12.63
C LYS A 225 13.28 5.86 -12.44
N TYR A 226 12.80 6.06 -11.21
CA TYR A 226 11.52 6.73 -10.96
C TYR A 226 11.60 7.89 -9.96
N THR A 227 12.79 8.46 -9.74
CA THR A 227 13.00 9.61 -8.83
C THR A 227 12.05 10.77 -9.16
N ASP A 228 11.79 11.05 -10.42
CA ASP A 228 10.91 12.15 -10.84
C ASP A 228 9.44 11.94 -10.42
N ARG A 229 9.08 10.72 -10.05
CA ARG A 229 7.75 10.34 -9.56
C ARG A 229 7.69 10.13 -8.06
N LEU A 230 8.80 10.31 -7.34
CA LEU A 230 8.88 10.05 -5.90
C LEU A 230 8.07 11.06 -5.09
N ILE A 231 7.09 10.58 -4.34
CA ILE A 231 6.21 11.41 -3.48
C ILE A 231 6.17 10.93 -2.02
N ALA A 232 6.58 9.70 -1.75
CA ALA A 232 6.66 9.13 -0.41
C ALA A 232 7.83 8.15 -0.29
N THR A 233 8.28 7.91 0.94
CA THR A 233 9.30 6.89 1.24
C THR A 233 8.92 6.15 2.51
N HIS A 234 9.12 4.83 2.50
CA HIS A 234 9.22 4.01 3.70
C HIS A 234 10.69 3.68 3.95
N LEU A 235 11.20 4.16 5.07
CA LEU A 235 12.59 3.92 5.46
C LEU A 235 12.60 2.90 6.59
N GLN A 236 13.06 1.73 6.27
CA GLN A 236 13.23 0.62 7.21
C GLN A 236 14.55 -0.08 6.95
N ASP A 237 15.08 -0.68 7.99
CA ASP A 237 16.28 -1.52 7.94
C ASP A 237 15.90 -2.98 8.18
N ASN A 238 16.63 -3.90 7.58
CA ASN A 238 16.45 -5.33 7.74
C ASN A 238 17.73 -6.08 7.37
N ASP A 239 17.82 -7.34 7.82
CA ASP A 239 19.00 -8.19 7.61
C ASP A 239 19.08 -8.78 6.19
N SER A 240 18.21 -8.39 5.27
CA SER A 240 18.03 -8.95 3.92
C SER A 240 17.80 -10.48 3.94
N LEU A 241 17.13 -11.01 2.96
CA LEU A 241 16.98 -12.45 2.79
C LEU A 241 18.17 -12.99 1.96
N GLU A 242 18.65 -14.17 2.31
CA GLU A 242 19.60 -14.89 1.45
C GLU A 242 18.99 -15.15 0.06
N LYS A 243 19.79 -15.09 -1.02
CA LYS A 243 19.28 -15.23 -2.40
C LYS A 243 18.44 -16.49 -2.64
N GLU A 244 18.73 -17.57 -1.92
CA GLU A 244 17.96 -18.81 -2.00
C GLU A 244 16.50 -18.68 -1.53
N PHE A 245 16.21 -17.67 -0.70
CA PHE A 245 14.85 -17.37 -0.23
C PHE A 245 14.05 -16.50 -1.20
N LEU A 246 14.64 -16.07 -2.29
CA LEU A 246 13.96 -15.25 -3.31
C LEU A 246 13.32 -16.09 -4.43
N ASN A 247 13.46 -17.40 -4.40
CA ASN A 247 12.69 -18.31 -5.25
C ASN A 247 11.28 -18.57 -4.64
N ASP A 248 10.32 -18.92 -5.48
CA ASP A 248 8.89 -19.00 -5.12
C ASP A 248 8.55 -19.80 -3.87
N GLU A 249 9.23 -20.92 -3.62
CA GLU A 249 8.95 -21.77 -2.46
C GLU A 249 9.62 -21.24 -1.19
N ALA A 250 10.77 -20.64 -1.33
CA ALA A 250 11.54 -20.08 -0.24
C ALA A 250 10.98 -18.73 0.23
N ILE A 251 10.37 -17.92 -0.63
CA ILE A 251 9.67 -16.69 -0.27
C ILE A 251 8.57 -17.00 0.76
N VAL A 252 7.80 -18.08 0.53
CA VAL A 252 6.75 -18.51 1.46
C VAL A 252 7.32 -19.00 2.80
N ALA A 253 8.48 -19.64 2.80
CA ALA A 253 9.16 -20.12 4.01
C ALA A 253 9.90 -19.00 4.77
N GLY A 254 10.46 -18.02 4.03
CA GLY A 254 11.20 -16.89 4.60
C GLY A 254 10.35 -15.89 5.37
N ALA A 255 9.10 -15.70 4.97
CA ALA A 255 8.15 -14.83 5.70
C ALA A 255 7.95 -15.23 7.17
N ASP A 256 8.32 -16.46 7.54
CA ASP A 256 8.25 -17.00 8.91
C ASP A 256 9.47 -16.64 9.79
N LYS A 257 10.59 -16.19 9.23
CA LYS A 257 11.83 -15.96 10.00
C LYS A 257 11.99 -14.54 10.55
N HIS A 258 11.17 -13.60 10.07
CA HIS A 258 11.28 -12.17 10.38
C HIS A 258 10.03 -11.59 11.09
N ARG A 259 9.24 -12.46 11.77
CA ARG A 259 8.18 -12.03 12.67
C ARG A 259 8.56 -12.26 14.13
#